data_acbff4d16b37ecb25b527cd18c2a3137
#
_entry.id   acbff4d16b37ecb25b527cd18c2a3137
#
_cell.length_a   1.000
_cell.length_b   1.000
_cell.length_c   1.000
_cell.angle_alpha   90.00
_cell.angle_beta   90.00
_cell.angle_gamma   90.00
#
_symmetry.space_group_name_H-M   'P 1'
#
loop_
_entity.id
_entity.type
_entity.pdbx_description
1 polymer ?
#
loop_
_entity_poly.entity_id
_entity_poly.type
_entity_poly.pdbx_seq_one_letter_code
_entity_poly.pdbx_strand_id
1 'polypeptide(L)'
;GAGYLLLKFLPILIQLTSNLLYLGGMLLVLGAILYIILDPRMRNLVWYMYKSVMRWITGLFIQLDPIGILKSYVSDLKDNLGKMNKQIGRLRAQMHLLKEQIYNNDKQIDSNLSQVKEARQVNQESVVVLKARQAGRLKESNVKLEDLYRKMEILYKVLTRMYQASEIMAEDISDQVKIKEQERQAIHASHSAMRSAMSVISGDKDQRALFDEALDAMA
;
A
#
# COMPACT_ATOMS: atom_id res chain seq x y z
N GLY A 1 30.25 -1.34 -22.08
CA GLY A 1 29.40 -2.40 -22.53
C GLY A 1 29.55 -2.81 -24.00
N ALA A 2 29.21 -1.96 -24.96
CA ALA A 2 29.14 -2.33 -26.40
C ALA A 2 30.50 -2.69 -27.02
N GLY A 3 31.60 -2.02 -26.64
CA GLY A 3 32.95 -2.31 -27.14
C GLY A 3 33.48 -3.69 -26.73
N TYR A 4 33.14 -4.18 -25.54
CA TYR A 4 33.54 -5.51 -25.08
C TYR A 4 32.83 -6.65 -25.87
N LEU A 5 31.57 -6.45 -26.21
CA LEU A 5 30.81 -7.39 -27.04
C LEU A 5 31.37 -7.43 -28.47
N LEU A 6 31.70 -6.28 -29.05
CA LEU A 6 32.33 -6.21 -30.39
C LEU A 6 33.68 -6.96 -30.44
N LEU A 7 34.54 -6.79 -29.44
CA LEU A 7 35.84 -7.50 -29.35
C LEU A 7 35.67 -9.02 -29.22
N LYS A 8 34.64 -9.48 -28.53
CA LYS A 8 34.37 -10.92 -28.36
C LYS A 8 33.77 -11.57 -29.61
N PHE A 9 33.04 -10.82 -30.41
CA PHE A 9 32.42 -11.30 -31.65
C PHE A 9 33.33 -11.17 -32.90
N LEU A 10 34.37 -10.29 -32.80
CA LEU A 10 35.30 -10.08 -33.94
C LEU A 10 35.97 -11.35 -34.44
N PRO A 11 36.52 -12.28 -33.61
CA PRO A 11 37.15 -13.50 -34.08
C PRO A 11 36.15 -14.46 -34.73
N ILE A 12 34.92 -14.48 -34.27
CA ILE A 12 33.84 -15.29 -34.85
C ILE A 12 33.44 -14.77 -36.21
N LEU A 13 33.34 -13.45 -36.38
CA LEU A 13 33.08 -12.79 -37.67
C LEU A 13 34.22 -13.05 -38.69
N ILE A 14 35.49 -13.00 -38.26
CA ILE A 14 36.64 -13.28 -39.14
C ILE A 14 36.65 -14.74 -39.60
N GLN A 15 36.29 -15.67 -38.71
CA GLN A 15 36.21 -17.09 -39.03
C GLN A 15 35.03 -17.42 -39.94
N LEU A 16 33.90 -16.69 -39.86
CA LEU A 16 32.77 -16.80 -40.76
C LEU A 16 33.07 -16.28 -42.17
N THR A 17 33.88 -15.22 -42.29
CA THR A 17 34.25 -14.61 -43.57
C THR A 17 35.27 -15.43 -44.38
N SER A 18 35.97 -16.37 -43.73
CA SER A 18 36.92 -17.27 -44.41
C SER A 18 36.27 -18.36 -45.25
N ASN A 19 34.97 -18.58 -45.11
CA ASN A 19 34.23 -19.57 -45.88
C ASN A 19 33.26 -18.90 -46.85
N LEU A 20 33.45 -19.07 -48.14
CA LEU A 20 32.74 -18.37 -49.24
C LEU A 20 31.20 -18.49 -49.15
N LEU A 21 30.72 -19.64 -48.65
CA LEU A 21 29.29 -19.90 -48.40
C LEU A 21 28.71 -19.06 -47.29
N TYR A 22 29.47 -18.89 -46.18
CA TYR A 22 29.03 -18.05 -45.04
C TYR A 22 29.09 -16.57 -45.38
N LEU A 23 30.10 -16.15 -46.18
CA LEU A 23 30.23 -14.79 -46.65
C LEU A 23 29.06 -14.41 -47.56
N GLY A 24 28.65 -15.30 -48.47
CA GLY A 24 27.46 -15.12 -49.33
C GLY A 24 26.17 -15.02 -48.51
N GLY A 25 26.00 -15.89 -47.52
CA GLY A 25 24.85 -15.86 -46.57
C GLY A 25 24.79 -14.55 -45.75
N MET A 26 25.93 -14.08 -45.28
CA MET A 26 26.02 -12.82 -44.49
C MET A 26 25.70 -11.60 -45.37
N LEU A 27 26.17 -11.58 -46.62
CA LEU A 27 25.81 -10.53 -47.58
C LEU A 27 24.33 -10.52 -47.90
N LEU A 28 23.70 -11.68 -48.06
CA LEU A 28 22.25 -11.79 -48.24
C LEU A 28 21.45 -11.26 -47.05
N VAL A 29 21.84 -11.60 -45.85
CA VAL A 29 21.20 -11.10 -44.62
C VAL A 29 21.38 -9.57 -44.50
N LEU A 30 22.57 -9.07 -44.75
CA LEU A 30 22.85 -7.63 -44.71
C LEU A 30 22.09 -6.87 -45.80
N GLY A 31 21.97 -7.43 -47.00
CA GLY A 31 21.15 -6.91 -48.10
C GLY A 31 19.66 -6.90 -47.76
N ALA A 32 19.16 -7.94 -47.09
CA ALA A 32 17.78 -8.00 -46.64
C ALA A 32 17.48 -6.94 -45.55
N ILE A 33 18.40 -6.73 -44.62
CA ILE A 33 18.28 -5.68 -43.58
C ILE A 33 18.28 -4.29 -44.23
N LEU A 34 19.21 -4.03 -45.17
CA LEU A 34 19.25 -2.78 -45.92
C LEU A 34 17.97 -2.56 -46.73
N TYR A 35 17.44 -3.60 -47.37
CA TYR A 35 16.17 -3.54 -48.09
C TYR A 35 15.02 -3.13 -47.18
N ILE A 36 14.92 -3.75 -45.99
CA ILE A 36 13.88 -3.42 -44.98
C ILE A 36 13.98 -1.95 -44.51
N ILE A 37 15.21 -1.43 -44.38
CA ILE A 37 15.43 -0.04 -43.92
C ILE A 37 15.12 0.96 -45.06
N LEU A 38 15.41 0.64 -46.31
CA LEU A 38 15.26 1.53 -47.44
C LEU A 38 13.83 1.52 -48.01
N ASP A 39 13.10 0.42 -47.91
CA ASP A 39 11.71 0.35 -48.37
C ASP A 39 10.73 0.94 -47.37
N PRO A 40 10.04 2.06 -47.70
CA PRO A 40 9.08 2.69 -46.80
C PRO A 40 7.87 1.80 -46.48
N ARG A 41 7.53 0.84 -47.37
CA ARG A 41 6.42 -0.10 -47.10
C ARG A 41 6.81 -1.15 -46.09
N MET A 42 8.01 -1.69 -46.16
CA MET A 42 8.55 -2.66 -45.19
C MET A 42 8.80 -2.01 -43.83
N ARG A 43 9.28 -0.77 -43.79
CA ARG A 43 9.45 0.01 -42.55
C ARG A 43 8.11 0.20 -41.84
N ASN A 44 7.05 0.51 -42.55
CA ASN A 44 5.71 0.62 -41.95
C ASN A 44 5.21 -0.72 -41.44
N LEU A 45 5.46 -1.82 -42.11
CA LEU A 45 5.07 -3.17 -41.71
C LEU A 45 5.80 -3.60 -40.42
N VAL A 46 7.11 -3.37 -40.36
CA VAL A 46 7.92 -3.62 -39.16
C VAL A 46 7.43 -2.74 -37.97
N TRP A 47 7.09 -1.46 -38.25
CA TRP A 47 6.53 -0.56 -37.25
C TRP A 47 5.17 -1.02 -36.73
N TYR A 48 4.29 -1.53 -37.62
CA TYR A 48 3.01 -2.12 -37.23
C TYR A 48 3.18 -3.39 -36.39
N MET A 49 4.12 -4.26 -36.77
CA MET A 49 4.47 -5.45 -35.99
C MET A 49 4.99 -5.07 -34.61
N TYR A 50 5.93 -4.13 -34.51
CA TYR A 50 6.44 -3.61 -33.26
C TYR A 50 5.31 -3.03 -32.39
N LYS A 51 4.43 -2.21 -32.99
CA LYS A 51 3.28 -1.63 -32.28
C LYS A 51 2.26 -2.70 -31.84
N SER A 52 2.09 -3.76 -32.62
CA SER A 52 1.22 -4.90 -32.27
C SER A 52 1.78 -5.71 -31.10
N VAL A 53 3.08 -6.03 -31.13
CA VAL A 53 3.78 -6.73 -30.07
C VAL A 53 3.80 -5.88 -28.78
N MET A 54 4.11 -4.58 -28.90
CA MET A 54 4.08 -3.66 -27.77
C MET A 54 2.66 -3.51 -27.19
N ARG A 55 1.63 -3.49 -28.04
CA ARG A 55 0.23 -3.46 -27.57
C ARG A 55 -0.13 -4.75 -26.82
N TRP A 56 0.36 -5.90 -27.28
CA TRP A 56 0.17 -7.18 -26.60
C TRP A 56 0.89 -7.21 -25.24
N ILE A 57 2.18 -6.80 -25.20
CA ILE A 57 2.96 -6.68 -23.98
C ILE A 57 2.31 -5.67 -23.03
N THR A 58 1.95 -4.48 -23.51
CA THR A 58 1.30 -3.44 -22.70
C THR A 58 -0.08 -3.91 -22.21
N GLY A 59 -0.83 -4.66 -23.02
CA GLY A 59 -2.11 -5.27 -22.60
C GLY A 59 -1.95 -6.31 -21.50
N LEU A 60 -0.85 -7.06 -21.46
CA LEU A 60 -0.54 -7.99 -20.37
C LEU A 60 -0.16 -7.26 -19.06
N PHE A 61 0.50 -6.10 -19.17
CA PHE A 61 0.94 -5.31 -18.01
C PHE A 61 -0.13 -4.34 -17.50
N ILE A 62 -1.14 -3.96 -18.30
CA ILE A 62 -2.15 -2.96 -17.93
C ILE A 62 -3.51 -3.60 -17.58
N GLN A 63 -3.56 -4.87 -17.26
CA GLN A 63 -4.67 -5.41 -16.45
C GLN A 63 -4.39 -5.20 -14.94
N LEU A 64 -3.87 -4.02 -14.59
CA LEU A 64 -3.96 -3.55 -13.22
C LEU A 64 -5.45 -3.29 -12.97
N ASP A 65 -6.11 -4.19 -12.26
CA ASP A 65 -7.47 -3.95 -11.78
C ASP A 65 -7.40 -2.81 -10.72
N PRO A 66 -7.70 -1.55 -11.09
CA PRO A 66 -7.57 -0.43 -10.17
C PRO A 66 -8.51 -0.59 -8.97
N ILE A 67 -9.61 -1.30 -9.15
CA ILE A 67 -10.59 -1.59 -8.09
C ILE A 67 -10.02 -2.65 -7.14
N GLY A 68 -9.33 -3.67 -7.66
CA GLY A 68 -8.64 -4.66 -6.85
C GLY A 68 -7.56 -4.04 -5.96
N ILE A 69 -6.77 -3.10 -6.49
CA ILE A 69 -5.76 -2.35 -5.72
C ILE A 69 -6.42 -1.52 -4.61
N LEU A 70 -7.51 -0.81 -4.93
CA LEU A 70 -8.25 -0.02 -3.94
C LEU A 70 -8.88 -0.90 -2.85
N LYS A 71 -9.41 -2.07 -3.20
CA LYS A 71 -9.93 -3.05 -2.24
C LYS A 71 -8.83 -3.56 -1.29
N SER A 72 -7.65 -3.88 -1.83
CA SER A 72 -6.50 -4.27 -1.03
C SER A 72 -6.09 -3.14 -0.07
N TYR A 73 -6.03 -1.91 -0.56
CA TYR A 73 -5.73 -0.74 0.26
C TYR A 73 -6.73 -0.54 1.41
N VAL A 74 -8.03 -0.69 1.15
CA VAL A 74 -9.07 -0.65 2.21
C VAL A 74 -8.90 -1.76 3.22
N SER A 75 -8.55 -2.98 2.77
CA SER A 75 -8.25 -4.10 3.66
C SER A 75 -7.06 -3.81 4.57
N ASP A 76 -5.97 -3.30 4.01
CA ASP A 76 -4.76 -2.93 4.76
C ASP A 76 -5.04 -1.80 5.77
N LEU A 77 -5.88 -0.82 5.40
CA LEU A 77 -6.33 0.23 6.32
C LEU A 77 -7.11 -0.36 7.50
N LYS A 78 -8.05 -1.26 7.26
CA LYS A 78 -8.84 -1.92 8.32
C LYS A 78 -7.95 -2.76 9.25
N ASP A 79 -6.98 -3.47 8.71
CA ASP A 79 -6.01 -4.23 9.48
C ASP A 79 -5.14 -3.32 10.35
N ASN A 80 -4.70 -2.20 9.81
CA ASN A 80 -3.92 -1.20 10.55
C ASN A 80 -4.76 -0.54 11.65
N LEU A 81 -6.03 -0.24 11.39
CA LEU A 81 -6.99 0.22 12.41
C LEU A 81 -7.15 -0.81 13.52
N GLY A 82 -7.27 -2.09 13.18
CA GLY A 82 -7.33 -3.17 14.17
C GLY A 82 -6.08 -3.23 15.06
N LYS A 83 -4.89 -3.04 14.47
CA LYS A 83 -3.62 -2.96 15.21
C LYS A 83 -3.57 -1.73 16.11
N MET A 84 -4.00 -0.56 15.60
CA MET A 84 -4.05 0.69 16.37
C MET A 84 -4.99 0.58 17.56
N ASN A 85 -6.18 0.00 17.38
CA ASN A 85 -7.13 -0.22 18.46
C ASN A 85 -6.55 -1.12 19.57
N LYS A 86 -5.84 -2.18 19.19
CA LYS A 86 -5.11 -3.03 20.16
C LYS A 86 -4.04 -2.25 20.93
N GLN A 87 -3.31 -1.34 20.28
CA GLN A 87 -2.30 -0.50 20.95
C GLN A 87 -2.95 0.49 21.92
N ILE A 88 -4.06 1.13 21.53
CA ILE A 88 -4.85 2.00 22.39
C ILE A 88 -5.33 1.22 23.64
N GLY A 89 -5.82 0.00 23.44
CA GLY A 89 -6.23 -0.88 24.54
C GLY A 89 -5.08 -1.22 25.49
N ARG A 90 -3.90 -1.53 24.96
CA ARG A 90 -2.68 -1.79 25.76
C ARG A 90 -2.24 -0.56 26.54
N LEU A 91 -2.26 0.61 25.89
CA LEU A 91 -1.92 1.88 26.54
C LEU A 91 -2.86 2.18 27.70
N ARG A 92 -4.17 1.99 27.50
CA ARG A 92 -5.18 2.13 28.56
C ARG A 92 -4.95 1.19 29.74
N ALA A 93 -4.62 -0.07 29.45
CA ALA A 93 -4.30 -1.04 30.50
C ALA A 93 -3.06 -0.63 31.30
N GLN A 94 -2.00 -0.16 30.63
CA GLN A 94 -0.79 0.35 31.32
C GLN A 94 -1.08 1.59 32.18
N MET A 95 -1.92 2.50 31.67
CA MET A 95 -2.35 3.67 32.46
C MET A 95 -3.12 3.25 33.74
N HIS A 96 -3.94 2.21 33.63
CA HIS A 96 -4.65 1.68 34.80
C HIS A 96 -3.67 1.11 35.82
N LEU A 97 -2.70 0.32 35.39
CA LEU A 97 -1.66 -0.23 36.28
C LEU A 97 -0.82 0.86 36.95
N LEU A 98 -0.46 1.92 36.21
CA LEU A 98 0.25 3.07 36.78
C LEU A 98 -0.59 3.75 37.90
N LYS A 99 -1.87 3.97 37.65
CA LYS A 99 -2.78 4.57 38.61
C LYS A 99 -2.93 3.72 39.85
N GLU A 100 -3.03 2.41 39.71
CA GLU A 100 -3.05 1.47 40.80
C GLU A 100 -1.74 1.50 41.61
N GLN A 101 -0.60 1.56 40.94
CA GLN A 101 0.70 1.66 41.58
C GLN A 101 0.86 2.96 42.37
N ILE A 102 0.44 4.10 41.81
CA ILE A 102 0.43 5.38 42.51
C ILE A 102 -0.44 5.28 43.80
N TYR A 103 -1.63 4.74 43.67
CA TYR A 103 -2.54 4.56 44.80
C TYR A 103 -1.95 3.65 45.89
N ASN A 104 -1.33 2.55 45.51
CA ASN A 104 -0.67 1.63 46.45
C ASN A 104 0.53 2.28 47.13
N ASN A 105 1.30 3.08 46.41
CA ASN A 105 2.41 3.85 46.97
C ASN A 105 1.88 4.89 47.97
N ASP A 106 0.80 5.58 47.67
CA ASP A 106 0.19 6.56 48.61
C ASP A 106 -0.23 5.90 49.93
N LYS A 107 -0.89 4.73 49.86
CA LYS A 107 -1.20 3.95 51.05
C LYS A 107 0.05 3.57 51.85
N GLN A 108 1.14 3.19 51.17
CA GLN A 108 2.39 2.86 51.83
C GLN A 108 3.05 4.10 52.46
N ILE A 109 2.95 5.27 51.82
CA ILE A 109 3.42 6.54 52.35
C ILE A 109 2.68 6.85 53.62
N ASP A 110 1.36 6.78 53.63
CA ASP A 110 0.54 7.05 54.80
C ASP A 110 0.84 6.09 55.96
N SER A 111 0.99 4.80 55.66
CA SER A 111 1.38 3.79 56.64
C SER A 111 2.77 4.06 57.24
N ASN A 112 3.76 4.38 56.39
CA ASN A 112 5.11 4.71 56.87
C ASN A 112 5.13 5.99 57.71
N LEU A 113 4.34 7.00 57.32
CA LEU A 113 4.23 8.24 58.10
C LEU A 113 3.52 8.03 59.46
N SER A 114 2.52 7.12 59.53
CA SER A 114 1.89 6.71 60.79
C SER A 114 2.92 6.03 61.71
N GLN A 115 3.69 5.08 61.14
CA GLN A 115 4.77 4.41 61.90
C GLN A 115 5.85 5.38 62.39
N VAL A 116 6.17 6.43 61.61
CA VAL A 116 7.08 7.51 62.03
C VAL A 116 6.52 8.22 63.27
N LYS A 117 5.21 8.52 63.30
CA LYS A 117 4.58 9.18 64.47
C LYS A 117 4.63 8.30 65.68
N GLU A 118 4.32 7.02 65.57
CA GLU A 118 4.36 6.03 66.67
C GLU A 118 5.80 5.83 67.18
N ALA A 119 6.78 5.64 66.31
CA ALA A 119 8.17 5.47 66.68
C ALA A 119 8.79 6.68 67.40
N ARG A 120 8.32 7.89 67.04
CA ARG A 120 8.70 9.11 67.81
C ARG A 120 8.21 9.11 69.22
N GLN A 121 7.01 8.60 69.47
CA GLN A 121 6.45 8.55 70.87
C GLN A 121 7.22 7.61 71.80
N VAL A 122 7.86 6.56 71.19
CA VAL A 122 8.67 5.57 71.93
C VAL A 122 10.17 5.79 71.82
N ASN A 123 10.61 6.97 71.32
CA ASN A 123 12.01 7.35 71.10
C ASN A 123 12.86 6.38 70.26
N GLN A 124 12.25 5.72 69.27
CA GLN A 124 12.95 4.83 68.34
C GLN A 124 13.45 5.59 67.08
N GLU A 125 14.51 6.34 67.22
CA GLU A 125 15.02 7.27 66.22
C GLU A 125 15.48 6.57 64.91
N SER A 126 16.03 5.36 65.00
CA SER A 126 16.41 4.55 63.85
C SER A 126 15.22 4.16 62.94
N VAL A 127 14.08 3.82 63.56
CA VAL A 127 12.82 3.49 62.87
C VAL A 127 12.24 4.74 62.20
N VAL A 128 12.27 5.87 62.87
CA VAL A 128 11.84 7.17 62.34
C VAL A 128 12.59 7.52 61.08
N VAL A 129 13.92 7.44 61.08
CA VAL A 129 14.76 7.76 59.93
C VAL A 129 14.50 6.77 58.76
N LEU A 130 14.40 5.47 59.04
CA LEU A 130 14.16 4.46 58.04
C LEU A 130 12.81 4.66 57.35
N LYS A 131 11.73 4.83 58.12
CA LYS A 131 10.37 4.98 57.60
C LYS A 131 10.17 6.31 56.88
N ALA A 132 10.75 7.40 57.39
CA ALA A 132 10.73 8.69 56.72
C ALA A 132 11.45 8.64 55.36
N ARG A 133 12.60 7.95 55.23
CA ARG A 133 13.30 7.74 53.98
C ARG A 133 12.49 6.86 53.00
N GLN A 134 11.79 5.82 53.47
CA GLN A 134 10.93 5.00 52.64
C GLN A 134 9.76 5.82 52.10
N ALA A 135 9.08 6.60 52.93
CA ALA A 135 8.01 7.50 52.48
C ALA A 135 8.49 8.54 51.47
N GLY A 136 9.67 9.14 51.74
CA GLY A 136 10.28 10.10 50.81
C GLY A 136 10.57 9.51 49.41
N ARG A 137 11.15 8.30 49.36
CA ARG A 137 11.41 7.61 48.06
C ARG A 137 10.13 7.26 47.33
N LEU A 138 9.09 6.80 48.04
CA LEU A 138 7.80 6.49 47.43
C LEU A 138 7.14 7.76 46.89
N LYS A 139 7.22 8.87 47.59
CA LYS A 139 6.69 10.17 47.15
C LYS A 139 7.41 10.66 45.89
N GLU A 140 8.75 10.58 45.86
CA GLU A 140 9.52 10.92 44.67
C GLU A 140 9.16 10.01 43.49
N SER A 141 8.97 8.70 43.75
CA SER A 141 8.50 7.76 42.72
C SER A 141 7.13 8.13 42.18
N ASN A 142 6.18 8.51 43.08
CA ASN A 142 4.83 8.91 42.64
C ASN A 142 4.85 10.13 41.74
N VAL A 143 5.68 11.14 42.00
CA VAL A 143 5.84 12.31 41.12
C VAL A 143 6.26 11.89 39.70
N LYS A 144 7.20 10.93 39.60
CA LYS A 144 7.65 10.41 38.33
C LYS A 144 6.56 9.58 37.62
N LEU A 145 5.82 8.77 38.35
CA LEU A 145 4.71 7.97 37.83
C LEU A 145 3.55 8.84 37.35
N GLU A 146 3.22 9.90 38.09
CA GLU A 146 2.19 10.87 37.71
C GLU A 146 2.57 11.63 36.43
N ASP A 147 3.83 12.05 36.26
CA ASP A 147 4.31 12.69 35.04
C ASP A 147 4.22 11.72 33.84
N LEU A 148 4.61 10.47 34.07
CA LEU A 148 4.45 9.41 33.05
C LEU A 148 2.98 9.19 32.69
N TYR A 149 2.10 9.12 33.69
CA TYR A 149 0.66 8.97 33.47
C TYR A 149 0.09 10.11 32.64
N ARG A 150 0.44 11.36 32.92
CA ARG A 150 0.01 12.54 32.16
C ARG A 150 0.47 12.45 30.70
N LYS A 151 1.72 12.06 30.46
CA LYS A 151 2.25 11.86 29.10
C LYS A 151 1.49 10.76 28.34
N MET A 152 1.20 9.65 29.02
CA MET A 152 0.40 8.56 28.46
C MET A 152 -1.04 8.98 28.18
N GLU A 153 -1.64 9.82 29.02
CA GLU A 153 -2.99 10.35 28.83
C GLU A 153 -3.08 11.22 27.56
N ILE A 154 -2.07 12.07 27.33
CA ILE A 154 -1.99 12.88 26.11
C ILE A 154 -1.88 11.96 24.89
N LEU A 155 -0.96 10.98 24.94
CA LEU A 155 -0.77 10.01 23.86
C LEU A 155 -2.06 9.22 23.58
N TYR A 156 -2.76 8.77 24.63
CA TYR A 156 -4.04 8.07 24.50
C TYR A 156 -5.09 8.93 23.80
N LYS A 157 -5.23 10.21 24.17
CA LYS A 157 -6.15 11.16 23.52
C LYS A 157 -5.82 11.36 22.04
N VAL A 158 -4.53 11.52 21.73
CA VAL A 158 -4.08 11.70 20.33
C VAL A 158 -4.35 10.45 19.51
N LEU A 159 -3.94 9.27 20.01
CA LEU A 159 -4.16 8.00 19.29
C LEU A 159 -5.64 7.70 19.08
N THR A 160 -6.49 7.98 20.08
CA THR A 160 -7.94 7.77 19.97
C THR A 160 -8.54 8.68 18.89
N ARG A 161 -8.13 9.95 18.82
CA ARG A 161 -8.57 10.86 17.75
C ARG A 161 -8.08 10.42 16.38
N MET A 162 -6.83 10.00 16.28
CA MET A 162 -6.28 9.48 15.03
C MET A 162 -7.03 8.23 14.58
N TYR A 163 -7.33 7.31 15.50
CA TYR A 163 -8.14 6.12 15.21
C TYR A 163 -9.50 6.50 14.63
N GLN A 164 -10.24 7.39 15.31
CA GLN A 164 -11.56 7.84 14.87
C GLN A 164 -11.53 8.50 13.48
N ALA A 165 -10.56 9.39 13.25
CA ALA A 165 -10.40 10.03 11.95
C ALA A 165 -10.04 9.03 10.84
N SER A 166 -9.17 8.07 11.14
CA SER A 166 -8.78 7.04 10.18
C SER A 166 -9.89 6.03 9.92
N GLU A 167 -10.74 5.74 10.90
CA GLU A 167 -11.91 4.88 10.75
C GLU A 167 -12.92 5.49 9.79
N ILE A 168 -13.26 6.77 9.96
CA ILE A 168 -14.14 7.52 9.04
C ILE A 168 -13.56 7.53 7.63
N MET A 169 -12.26 7.81 7.50
CA MET A 169 -11.59 7.83 6.19
C MET A 169 -11.60 6.46 5.51
N ALA A 170 -11.39 5.39 6.28
CA ALA A 170 -11.42 4.02 5.74
C ALA A 170 -12.83 3.62 5.26
N GLU A 171 -13.86 4.07 5.96
CA GLU A 171 -15.26 3.87 5.56
C GLU A 171 -15.60 4.64 4.28
N ASP A 172 -15.23 5.92 4.21
CA ASP A 172 -15.44 6.76 3.03
C ASP A 172 -14.73 6.18 1.78
N ILE A 173 -13.47 5.77 1.91
CA ILE A 173 -12.75 5.11 0.80
C ILE A 173 -13.43 3.79 0.42
N SER A 174 -13.90 3.00 1.40
CA SER A 174 -14.61 1.74 1.14
C SER A 174 -15.87 1.96 0.33
N ASP A 175 -16.64 3.02 0.63
CA ASP A 175 -17.86 3.35 -0.10
C ASP A 175 -17.56 3.89 -1.50
N GLN A 176 -16.53 4.71 -1.66
CA GLN A 176 -16.06 5.14 -2.99
C GLN A 176 -15.65 3.96 -3.86
N VAL A 177 -14.98 2.95 -3.29
CA VAL A 177 -14.61 1.72 -4.02
C VAL A 177 -15.84 0.95 -4.47
N LYS A 178 -16.88 0.83 -3.62
CA LYS A 178 -18.15 0.19 -3.99
C LYS A 178 -18.84 0.91 -5.15
N ILE A 179 -18.88 2.25 -5.09
CA ILE A 179 -19.47 3.06 -6.17
C ILE A 179 -18.72 2.83 -7.48
N LYS A 180 -17.38 2.86 -7.45
CA LYS A 180 -16.55 2.62 -8.64
C LYS A 180 -16.73 1.19 -9.19
N GLU A 181 -16.94 0.22 -8.34
CA GLU A 181 -17.26 -1.15 -8.76
C GLU A 181 -18.62 -1.24 -9.45
N GLN A 182 -19.65 -0.58 -8.91
CA GLN A 182 -20.96 -0.51 -9.52
C GLN A 182 -20.93 0.23 -10.86
N GLU A 183 -20.22 1.36 -10.96
CA GLU A 183 -20.00 2.06 -12.23
C GLU A 183 -19.35 1.12 -13.27
N ARG A 184 -18.30 0.40 -12.89
CA ARG A 184 -17.63 -0.56 -13.80
C ARG A 184 -18.58 -1.67 -14.24
N GLN A 185 -19.36 -2.23 -13.33
CA GLN A 185 -20.36 -3.27 -13.66
C GLN A 185 -21.43 -2.73 -14.62
N ALA A 186 -21.91 -1.51 -14.42
CA ALA A 186 -22.88 -0.87 -15.30
C ALA A 186 -22.30 -0.65 -16.70
N ILE A 187 -21.05 -0.18 -16.80
CA ILE A 187 -20.35 0.00 -18.07
C ILE A 187 -20.19 -1.36 -18.79
N HIS A 188 -19.76 -2.41 -18.08
CA HIS A 188 -19.64 -3.75 -18.66
C HIS A 188 -20.96 -4.31 -19.14
N ALA A 189 -22.03 -4.13 -18.38
CA ALA A 189 -23.39 -4.56 -18.75
C ALA A 189 -23.85 -3.80 -20.02
N SER A 190 -23.64 -2.50 -20.08
CA SER A 190 -23.95 -1.66 -21.25
C SER A 190 -23.20 -2.12 -22.50
N HIS A 191 -21.87 -2.34 -22.40
CA HIS A 191 -21.07 -2.86 -23.49
C HIS A 191 -21.48 -4.26 -23.95
N SER A 192 -21.89 -5.12 -23.02
CA SER A 192 -22.38 -6.45 -23.31
C SER A 192 -23.72 -6.40 -24.06
N ALA A 193 -24.65 -5.56 -23.59
CA ALA A 193 -25.95 -5.34 -24.22
C ALA A 193 -25.77 -4.77 -25.65
N MET A 194 -24.88 -3.78 -25.82
CA MET A 194 -24.59 -3.19 -27.12
C MET A 194 -23.97 -4.21 -28.08
N ARG A 195 -23.06 -5.06 -27.60
CA ARG A 195 -22.46 -6.13 -28.42
C ARG A 195 -23.48 -7.18 -28.82
N SER A 196 -24.41 -7.52 -27.93
CA SER A 196 -25.52 -8.44 -28.22
C SER A 196 -26.48 -7.83 -29.25
N ALA A 197 -26.83 -6.56 -29.12
CA ALA A 197 -27.66 -5.84 -30.10
C ALA A 197 -26.97 -5.80 -31.48
N MET A 198 -25.67 -5.48 -31.53
CA MET A 198 -24.90 -5.49 -32.78
C MET A 198 -24.83 -6.88 -33.41
N SER A 199 -24.75 -7.97 -32.64
CA SER A 199 -24.72 -9.33 -33.19
C SER A 199 -26.06 -9.72 -33.83
N VAL A 200 -27.18 -9.24 -33.30
CA VAL A 200 -28.50 -9.45 -33.89
C VAL A 200 -28.66 -8.65 -35.16
N ILE A 201 -28.22 -7.40 -35.20
CA ILE A 201 -28.32 -6.49 -36.36
C ILE A 201 -27.34 -6.88 -37.49
N SER A 202 -26.18 -7.48 -37.14
CA SER A 202 -25.20 -7.90 -38.18
C SER A 202 -25.66 -9.08 -39.02
N GLY A 203 -26.71 -9.78 -38.62
CA GLY A 203 -27.35 -10.84 -39.41
C GLY A 203 -28.37 -10.34 -40.45
N ASP A 204 -28.84 -9.09 -40.34
CA ASP A 204 -29.82 -8.48 -41.24
C ASP A 204 -29.30 -7.12 -41.75
N LYS A 205 -29.05 -7.03 -43.10
CA LYS A 205 -28.49 -5.83 -43.71
C LYS A 205 -29.40 -4.60 -43.62
N ASP A 206 -30.71 -4.79 -43.61
CA ASP A 206 -31.68 -3.70 -43.56
C ASP A 206 -31.77 -3.10 -42.16
N GLN A 207 -31.68 -3.94 -41.12
CA GLN A 207 -31.67 -3.47 -39.72
C GLN A 207 -30.34 -2.76 -39.39
N ARG A 208 -29.22 -3.10 -40.03
CA ARG A 208 -27.95 -2.43 -39.82
C ARG A 208 -27.97 -0.99 -40.31
N ALA A 209 -28.57 -0.76 -41.50
CA ALA A 209 -28.75 0.58 -42.06
C ALA A 209 -29.60 1.49 -41.15
N LEU A 210 -30.69 0.97 -40.62
CA LEU A 210 -31.56 1.69 -39.66
C LEU A 210 -30.85 2.00 -38.35
N PHE A 211 -29.96 1.12 -37.87
CA PHE A 211 -29.21 1.33 -36.63
C PHE A 211 -28.11 2.40 -36.82
N ASP A 212 -27.40 2.39 -37.95
CA ASP A 212 -26.39 3.38 -38.26
C ASP A 212 -27.05 4.77 -38.43
N GLU A 213 -28.24 4.84 -39.09
CA GLU A 213 -29.01 6.09 -39.23
C GLU A 213 -29.54 6.62 -37.88
N ALA A 214 -29.92 5.71 -36.97
CA ALA A 214 -30.32 6.12 -35.59
C ALA A 214 -29.16 6.63 -34.75
N LEU A 215 -27.97 6.07 -34.93
CA LEU A 215 -26.73 6.57 -34.25
C LEU A 215 -26.31 7.93 -34.77
N ASP A 216 -26.38 8.17 -36.10
CA ASP A 216 -26.08 9.48 -36.68
C ASP A 216 -27.09 10.56 -36.27
N ALA A 217 -28.34 10.18 -35.99
CA ALA A 217 -29.37 11.11 -35.51
C ALA A 217 -29.21 11.46 -34.02
N MET A 218 -28.39 10.72 -33.25
CA MET A 218 -28.12 10.97 -31.82
C MET A 218 -26.77 11.64 -31.56
N ALA A 219 -25.93 11.83 -32.59
CA ALA A 219 -24.65 12.51 -32.52
C ALA A 219 -24.78 14.01 -32.81
#